data_633bffb5f7a5b425302dc0923f8695f4
#
_entry.id   633bffb5f7a5b425302dc0923f8695f4
#
_cell.length_a   1.000
_cell.length_b   1.000
_cell.length_c   1.000
_cell.angle_alpha   90.00
_cell.angle_beta   90.00
_cell.angle_gamma   90.00
#
_symmetry.space_group_name_H-M   'P 1'
#
loop_
_entity.id
_entity.type
_entity.pdbx_description
1 polymer ?
#
loop_
_entity_poly.entity_id
_entity_poly.type
_entity_poly.pdbx_seq_one_letter_code
_entity_poly.pdbx_strand_id
1 'polypeptide(L)'
;MKRVNIVLVTGGLGPTKDDITKQTLCKYFHTELIFSEEVFENVKRVLAGKIPMNALNKSQAMVPKDCTVINNPVGSASVSWFEKDNKVLVSMPGVPQEMTAVMTESVLPKLREKFQTDVIMHRTFLVQHYPESILAEKLEPWETALPESIKLAYLPKLGIIRLRLTGRGQNKIGVESALNDEQAKLEAILGDDIFSEEDIPLEVIVGELLKKKNLTVS
;
A
#
# COMPACT_ATOMS: atom_id res chain seq x y z
N MET A 1 19.66 -7.72 2.30
CA MET A 1 19.35 -6.53 3.16
C MET A 1 20.48 -5.48 3.25
N LYS A 2 21.51 -5.50 2.39
CA LYS A 2 22.61 -4.49 2.49
C LYS A 2 22.18 -3.05 2.16
N ARG A 3 21.24 -2.86 1.22
CA ARG A 3 20.86 -1.56 0.65
C ARG A 3 19.54 -0.97 1.17
N VAL A 4 18.75 -1.74 1.92
CA VAL A 4 17.41 -1.34 2.38
C VAL A 4 17.14 -1.84 3.79
N ASN A 5 16.24 -1.18 4.51
CA ASN A 5 15.83 -1.54 5.86
C ASN A 5 14.65 -2.52 5.89
N ILE A 6 13.82 -2.51 4.86
CA ILE A 6 12.64 -3.37 4.75
C ILE A 6 12.73 -4.14 3.43
N VAL A 7 12.57 -5.46 3.51
CA VAL A 7 12.45 -6.36 2.35
C VAL A 7 11.14 -7.12 2.46
N LEU A 8 10.32 -7.03 1.44
CA LEU A 8 9.08 -7.79 1.32
C LEU A 8 9.25 -8.83 0.21
N VAL A 9 8.97 -10.09 0.53
CA VAL A 9 9.05 -11.23 -0.39
C VAL A 9 7.67 -11.88 -0.45
N THR A 10 7.18 -12.21 -1.63
CA THR A 10 5.92 -12.90 -1.81
C THR A 10 6.10 -14.18 -2.61
N GLY A 11 5.39 -15.25 -2.22
CA GLY A 11 5.39 -16.53 -2.92
C GLY A 11 6.46 -17.53 -2.48
N GLY A 12 6.38 -18.73 -3.06
CA GLY A 12 7.31 -19.83 -2.80
C GLY A 12 7.20 -20.43 -1.40
N LEU A 13 6.02 -20.33 -0.75
CA LEU A 13 5.74 -20.84 0.59
C LEU A 13 4.88 -22.10 0.60
N GLY A 14 4.43 -22.55 -0.55
CA GLY A 14 3.60 -23.74 -0.70
C GLY A 14 4.35 -25.05 -0.45
N PRO A 15 3.66 -26.18 -0.63
CA PRO A 15 4.23 -27.49 -0.34
C PRO A 15 4.93 -28.14 -1.54
N THR A 16 5.07 -27.44 -2.68
CA THR A 16 5.61 -28.01 -3.91
C THR A 16 7.14 -27.86 -4.00
N LYS A 17 7.78 -28.57 -4.91
CA LYS A 17 9.26 -28.61 -4.99
C LYS A 17 9.89 -27.28 -5.46
N ASP A 18 9.12 -26.46 -6.13
CA ASP A 18 9.49 -25.11 -6.57
C ASP A 18 9.31 -24.05 -5.48
N ASP A 19 8.63 -24.40 -4.38
CA ASP A 19 8.47 -23.54 -3.20
C ASP A 19 9.71 -23.55 -2.32
N ILE A 20 10.74 -22.81 -2.72
CA ILE A 20 12.07 -22.83 -2.07
C ILE A 20 12.32 -21.65 -1.12
N THR A 21 11.36 -20.74 -0.96
CA THR A 21 11.55 -19.49 -0.21
C THR A 21 11.92 -19.75 1.25
N LYS A 22 11.21 -20.61 1.98
CA LYS A 22 11.52 -20.94 3.38
C LYS A 22 12.95 -21.50 3.54
N GLN A 23 13.35 -22.41 2.67
CA GLN A 23 14.68 -23.01 2.70
C GLN A 23 15.79 -21.99 2.40
N THR A 24 15.55 -21.10 1.42
CA THR A 24 16.47 -20.03 1.04
C THR A 24 16.63 -19.03 2.18
N LEU A 25 15.55 -18.67 2.87
CA LEU A 25 15.59 -17.79 4.04
C LEU A 25 16.33 -18.45 5.20
N CYS A 26 16.12 -19.76 5.45
CA CYS A 26 16.91 -20.48 6.45
C CYS A 26 18.41 -20.43 6.17
N LYS A 27 18.82 -20.63 4.90
CA LYS A 27 20.23 -20.47 4.51
C LYS A 27 20.75 -19.05 4.71
N TYR A 28 19.96 -18.05 4.34
CA TYR A 28 20.35 -16.64 4.44
C TYR A 28 20.50 -16.15 5.90
N PHE A 29 19.61 -16.62 6.78
CA PHE A 29 19.61 -16.26 8.21
C PHE A 29 20.38 -17.23 9.08
N HIS A 30 20.97 -18.29 8.51
CA HIS A 30 21.70 -19.36 9.23
C HIS A 30 20.84 -20.05 10.30
N THR A 31 19.61 -20.37 9.96
CA THR A 31 18.60 -21.01 10.81
C THR A 31 18.09 -22.31 10.17
N GLU A 32 17.21 -23.00 10.86
CA GLU A 32 16.60 -24.26 10.44
C GLU A 32 15.08 -24.19 10.42
N LEU A 33 14.44 -25.11 9.72
CA LEU A 33 12.99 -25.28 9.76
C LEU A 33 12.61 -26.10 10.98
N ILE A 34 11.68 -25.61 11.77
CA ILE A 34 11.05 -26.31 12.89
C ILE A 34 9.54 -26.46 12.65
N PHE A 35 8.95 -27.48 13.25
CA PHE A 35 7.50 -27.67 13.24
C PHE A 35 6.84 -26.70 14.22
N SER A 36 5.82 -25.96 13.76
CA SER A 36 5.00 -25.06 14.58
C SER A 36 3.60 -25.64 14.74
N GLU A 37 3.23 -25.98 15.97
CA GLU A 37 1.89 -26.47 16.28
C GLU A 37 0.83 -25.41 16.00
N GLU A 38 1.10 -24.14 16.33
CA GLU A 38 0.23 -23.02 16.03
C GLU A 38 -0.11 -22.89 14.54
N VAL A 39 0.93 -22.96 13.68
CA VAL A 39 0.72 -22.92 12.21
C VAL A 39 -0.01 -24.17 11.75
N PHE A 40 0.26 -25.32 12.36
CA PHE A 40 -0.43 -26.56 12.02
C PHE A 40 -1.93 -26.50 12.33
N GLU A 41 -2.32 -25.93 13.46
CA GLU A 41 -3.72 -25.70 13.78
C GLU A 41 -4.39 -24.73 12.77
N ASN A 42 -3.68 -23.69 12.33
CA ASN A 42 -4.17 -22.81 11.27
C ASN A 42 -4.36 -23.57 9.95
N VAL A 43 -3.40 -24.41 9.56
CA VAL A 43 -3.51 -25.27 8.37
C VAL A 43 -4.72 -26.19 8.47
N LYS A 44 -4.93 -26.86 9.63
CA LYS A 44 -6.11 -27.69 9.86
C LYS A 44 -7.40 -26.87 9.71
N ARG A 45 -7.48 -25.70 10.30
CA ARG A 45 -8.63 -24.81 10.22
C ARG A 45 -8.99 -24.43 8.78
N VAL A 46 -7.98 -24.04 7.99
CA VAL A 46 -8.18 -23.62 6.59
C VAL A 46 -8.58 -24.79 5.69
N LEU A 47 -8.03 -25.98 5.95
CA LEU A 47 -8.30 -27.18 5.15
C LEU A 47 -9.52 -27.97 5.65
N ALA A 48 -10.10 -27.63 6.80
CA ALA A 48 -11.20 -28.34 7.42
C ALA A 48 -12.35 -28.61 6.44
N GLY A 49 -12.66 -29.89 6.24
CA GLY A 49 -13.76 -30.34 5.35
C GLY A 49 -13.48 -30.21 3.83
N LYS A 50 -12.30 -29.72 3.42
CA LYS A 50 -11.98 -29.53 2.00
C LYS A 50 -11.02 -30.57 1.46
N ILE A 51 -9.98 -30.91 2.20
CA ILE A 51 -8.90 -31.80 1.76
C ILE A 51 -8.46 -32.69 2.93
N PRO A 52 -8.22 -34.01 2.71
CA PRO A 52 -7.61 -34.88 3.71
C PRO A 52 -6.21 -34.40 4.10
N MET A 53 -5.90 -34.44 5.40
CA MET A 53 -4.58 -34.09 5.90
C MET A 53 -3.53 -35.11 5.43
N ASN A 54 -2.53 -34.64 4.72
CA ASN A 54 -1.42 -35.46 4.22
C ASN A 54 -0.05 -34.90 4.66
N ALA A 55 1.05 -35.59 4.29
CA ALA A 55 2.39 -35.18 4.66
C ALA A 55 2.77 -33.80 4.07
N LEU A 56 2.30 -33.46 2.88
CA LEU A 56 2.54 -32.16 2.24
C LEU A 56 1.83 -31.02 3.01
N ASN A 57 0.60 -31.25 3.47
CA ASN A 57 -0.13 -30.30 4.29
C ASN A 57 0.55 -30.08 5.66
N LYS A 58 1.09 -31.16 6.26
CA LYS A 58 1.89 -31.04 7.48
C LYS A 58 3.17 -30.24 7.27
N SER A 59 3.82 -30.37 6.11
CA SER A 59 5.05 -29.62 5.80
C SER A 59 4.83 -28.09 5.73
N GLN A 60 3.60 -27.63 5.51
CA GLN A 60 3.27 -26.20 5.56
C GLN A 60 3.45 -25.60 6.96
N ALA A 61 3.35 -26.43 8.01
CA ALA A 61 3.62 -26.04 9.39
C ALA A 61 5.11 -25.94 9.74
N MET A 62 6.01 -26.27 8.81
CA MET A 62 7.43 -26.01 8.98
C MET A 62 7.73 -24.54 8.78
N VAL A 63 8.30 -23.89 9.77
CA VAL A 63 8.65 -22.47 9.78
C VAL A 63 10.11 -22.28 10.19
N PRO A 64 10.78 -21.21 9.74
CA PRO A 64 12.13 -20.90 10.22
C PRO A 64 12.12 -20.61 11.73
N LYS A 65 13.06 -21.22 12.46
CA LYS A 65 13.15 -21.13 13.93
C LYS A 65 13.31 -19.70 14.45
N ASP A 66 14.13 -18.89 13.77
CA ASP A 66 14.48 -17.55 14.22
C ASP A 66 13.60 -16.45 13.61
N CYS A 67 12.40 -16.80 13.12
CA CYS A 67 11.42 -15.83 12.68
C CYS A 67 10.27 -15.67 13.69
N THR A 68 9.66 -14.51 13.68
CA THR A 68 8.32 -14.35 14.26
C THR A 68 7.30 -14.82 13.22
N VAL A 69 6.50 -15.80 13.58
CA VAL A 69 5.41 -16.28 12.72
C VAL A 69 4.21 -15.34 12.86
N ILE A 70 3.60 -14.98 11.74
CA ILE A 70 2.31 -14.28 11.71
C ILE A 70 1.34 -15.20 10.97
N ASN A 71 0.23 -15.52 11.62
CA ASN A 71 -0.78 -16.38 11.04
C ASN A 71 -1.50 -15.70 9.87
N ASN A 72 -1.84 -16.50 8.87
CA ASN A 72 -2.63 -16.07 7.73
C ASN A 72 -4.11 -16.40 7.99
N PRO A 73 -4.99 -15.40 8.17
CA PRO A 73 -6.39 -15.65 8.51
C PRO A 73 -7.19 -16.30 7.37
N VAL A 74 -6.75 -16.10 6.12
CA VAL A 74 -7.49 -16.53 4.90
C VAL A 74 -6.84 -17.66 4.16
N GLY A 75 -5.64 -18.09 4.56
CA GLY A 75 -4.90 -19.17 3.90
C GLY A 75 -4.03 -20.00 4.82
N SER A 76 -3.44 -21.07 4.28
CA SER A 76 -2.61 -22.01 5.04
C SER A 76 -1.14 -21.60 5.17
N ALA A 77 -0.64 -20.75 4.27
CA ALA A 77 0.74 -20.31 4.27
C ALA A 77 0.94 -19.16 5.26
N SER A 78 1.69 -19.40 6.36
CA SER A 78 2.02 -18.38 7.35
C SER A 78 3.07 -17.39 6.84
N VAL A 79 3.08 -16.19 7.42
CA VAL A 79 4.09 -15.16 7.19
C VAL A 79 5.29 -15.42 8.10
N SER A 80 6.50 -15.28 7.57
CA SER A 80 7.73 -15.30 8.34
C SER A 80 8.33 -13.90 8.41
N TRP A 81 8.43 -13.36 9.62
CA TRP A 81 8.99 -12.05 9.92
C TRP A 81 10.35 -12.21 10.56
N PHE A 82 11.40 -11.75 9.88
CA PHE A 82 12.77 -11.75 10.39
C PHE A 82 13.23 -10.35 10.73
N GLU A 83 13.94 -10.23 11.85
CA GLU A 83 14.59 -9.00 12.27
C GLU A 83 16.09 -9.23 12.46
N LYS A 84 16.89 -8.36 11.86
CA LYS A 84 18.35 -8.36 12.04
C LYS A 84 18.91 -6.96 11.78
N ASP A 85 19.77 -6.47 12.68
CA ASP A 85 20.49 -5.20 12.52
C ASP A 85 19.54 -4.01 12.21
N ASN A 86 18.43 -3.92 12.95
CA ASN A 86 17.36 -2.94 12.75
C ASN A 86 16.72 -2.97 11.35
N LYS A 87 16.83 -4.10 10.67
CA LYS A 87 16.21 -4.36 9.36
C LYS A 87 15.20 -5.49 9.46
N VAL A 88 14.21 -5.45 8.59
CA VAL A 88 13.12 -6.43 8.55
C VAL A 88 13.06 -7.10 7.18
N LEU A 89 12.91 -8.43 7.19
CA LEU A 89 12.49 -9.18 6.02
C LEU A 89 11.19 -9.90 6.34
N VAL A 90 10.17 -9.69 5.50
CA VAL A 90 8.87 -10.35 5.63
C VAL A 90 8.63 -11.21 4.41
N SER A 91 8.40 -12.49 4.64
CA SER A 91 8.01 -13.44 3.59
C SER A 91 6.54 -13.79 3.72
N MET A 92 5.78 -13.58 2.65
CA MET A 92 4.32 -13.63 2.62
C MET A 92 3.81 -14.59 1.54
N PRO A 93 2.55 -15.06 1.63
CA PRO A 93 1.91 -15.83 0.56
C PRO A 93 1.96 -15.13 -0.79
N GLY A 94 1.99 -15.94 -1.87
CA GLY A 94 1.95 -15.44 -3.25
C GLY A 94 0.53 -15.18 -3.77
N VAL A 95 -0.50 -15.76 -3.14
CA VAL A 95 -1.91 -15.56 -3.52
C VAL A 95 -2.31 -14.12 -3.18
N PRO A 96 -2.75 -13.31 -4.16
CA PRO A 96 -2.99 -11.87 -3.95
C PRO A 96 -3.95 -11.56 -2.80
N GLN A 97 -5.03 -12.30 -2.65
CA GLN A 97 -6.00 -12.11 -1.57
C GLN A 97 -5.39 -12.38 -0.18
N GLU A 98 -4.62 -13.46 -0.04
CA GLU A 98 -3.91 -13.79 1.19
C GLU A 98 -2.85 -12.73 1.52
N MET A 99 -2.05 -12.36 0.53
CA MET A 99 -1.00 -11.33 0.68
C MET A 99 -1.60 -9.98 1.11
N THR A 100 -2.69 -9.55 0.48
CA THR A 100 -3.36 -8.29 0.82
C THR A 100 -3.91 -8.32 2.25
N ALA A 101 -4.53 -9.42 2.67
CA ALA A 101 -5.07 -9.58 4.02
C ALA A 101 -3.93 -9.49 5.07
N VAL A 102 -2.87 -10.29 4.94
CA VAL A 102 -1.76 -10.27 5.90
C VAL A 102 -1.00 -8.95 5.91
N MET A 103 -0.84 -8.30 4.75
CA MET A 103 -0.25 -6.96 4.66
C MET A 103 -1.05 -5.93 5.45
N THR A 104 -2.36 -5.88 5.22
CA THR A 104 -3.24 -4.85 5.80
C THR A 104 -3.42 -5.06 7.30
N GLU A 105 -3.68 -6.30 7.70
CA GLU A 105 -4.09 -6.62 9.08
C GLU A 105 -2.90 -6.76 10.04
N SER A 106 -1.71 -7.17 9.52
CA SER A 106 -0.61 -7.54 10.42
C SER A 106 0.72 -6.88 10.03
N VAL A 107 1.14 -6.96 8.78
CA VAL A 107 2.50 -6.56 8.38
C VAL A 107 2.67 -5.03 8.41
N LEU A 108 1.74 -4.27 7.81
CA LEU A 108 1.81 -2.81 7.80
C LEU A 108 1.70 -2.21 9.21
N PRO A 109 0.78 -2.64 10.10
CA PRO A 109 0.75 -2.18 11.49
C PRO A 109 2.09 -2.42 12.21
N LYS A 110 2.63 -3.64 12.11
CA LYS A 110 3.90 -4.00 12.76
C LYS A 110 5.10 -3.23 12.18
N LEU A 111 5.12 -2.95 10.89
CA LEU A 111 6.13 -2.09 10.27
C LEU A 111 6.03 -0.64 10.77
N ARG A 112 4.81 -0.11 10.89
CA ARG A 112 4.59 1.26 11.41
C ARG A 112 5.02 1.40 12.87
N GLU A 113 4.78 0.39 13.68
CA GLU A 113 5.22 0.35 15.08
C GLU A 113 6.76 0.34 15.16
N LYS A 114 7.42 -0.48 14.33
CA LYS A 114 8.88 -0.63 14.35
C LYS A 114 9.62 0.54 13.72
N PHE A 115 9.11 1.06 12.62
CA PHE A 115 9.73 2.15 11.87
C PHE A 115 8.89 3.41 12.01
N GLN A 116 9.45 4.43 12.62
CA GLN A 116 8.84 5.76 12.60
C GLN A 116 8.95 6.30 11.17
N THR A 117 7.86 6.18 10.43
CA THR A 117 7.77 6.69 9.05
C THR A 117 7.03 8.02 9.07
N ASP A 118 7.47 8.93 8.20
CA ASP A 118 6.74 10.16 7.98
C ASP A 118 5.30 9.84 7.48
N VAL A 119 4.38 10.68 7.90
CA VAL A 119 3.03 10.71 7.34
C VAL A 119 3.11 11.36 5.96
N ILE A 120 2.56 10.69 4.96
CA ILE A 120 2.40 11.22 3.61
C ILE A 120 0.91 11.27 3.31
N MET A 121 0.44 12.45 2.90
CA MET A 121 -0.95 12.67 2.50
C MET A 121 -1.01 13.34 1.12
N HIS A 122 -2.08 13.08 0.40
CA HIS A 122 -2.32 13.66 -0.92
C HIS A 122 -3.65 14.39 -0.95
N ARG A 123 -3.70 15.48 -1.73
CA ARG A 123 -4.92 16.12 -2.22
C ARG A 123 -4.82 16.15 -3.74
N THR A 124 -5.89 15.78 -4.42
CA THR A 124 -5.92 15.73 -5.88
C THR A 124 -7.04 16.63 -6.39
N PHE A 125 -6.72 17.47 -7.37
CA PHE A 125 -7.66 18.41 -7.99
C PHE A 125 -7.69 18.13 -9.49
N LEU A 126 -8.87 18.04 -10.05
CA LEU A 126 -9.06 17.93 -11.49
C LEU A 126 -9.33 19.30 -12.06
N VAL A 127 -8.43 19.75 -12.94
CA VAL A 127 -8.45 21.09 -13.54
C VAL A 127 -8.73 20.97 -15.04
N GLN A 128 -9.59 21.85 -15.55
CA GLN A 128 -9.96 21.95 -16.96
C GLN A 128 -9.54 23.29 -17.56
N HIS A 129 -9.71 23.43 -18.87
CA HIS A 129 -9.49 24.66 -19.64
C HIS A 129 -8.04 25.14 -19.81
N TYR A 130 -7.05 24.43 -19.32
CA TYR A 130 -5.65 24.81 -19.45
C TYR A 130 -4.83 23.76 -20.20
N PRO A 131 -3.95 24.19 -21.15
CA PRO A 131 -2.74 23.46 -21.45
C PRO A 131 -1.82 23.40 -20.23
N GLU A 132 -1.07 22.33 -20.05
CA GLU A 132 -0.18 22.13 -18.89
C GLU A 132 0.79 23.29 -18.69
N SER A 133 1.42 23.78 -19.77
CA SER A 133 2.39 24.88 -19.70
C SER A 133 1.76 26.20 -19.20
N ILE A 134 0.54 26.49 -19.61
CA ILE A 134 -0.17 27.71 -19.19
C ILE A 134 -0.60 27.57 -17.72
N LEU A 135 -1.04 26.39 -17.31
CA LEU A 135 -1.37 26.13 -15.91
C LEU A 135 -0.14 26.26 -15.00
N ALA A 136 1.00 25.70 -15.44
CA ALA A 136 2.25 25.81 -14.71
C ALA A 136 2.71 27.28 -14.57
N GLU A 137 2.66 28.06 -15.63
CA GLU A 137 2.97 29.51 -15.60
C GLU A 137 2.04 30.27 -14.63
N LYS A 138 0.74 29.97 -14.66
CA LYS A 138 -0.24 30.59 -13.76
C LYS A 138 0.02 30.25 -12.28
N LEU A 139 0.47 29.03 -12.00
CA LEU A 139 0.71 28.55 -10.64
C LEU A 139 2.14 28.80 -10.13
N GLU A 140 3.09 29.18 -10.99
CA GLU A 140 4.52 29.33 -10.64
C GLU A 140 4.77 30.19 -9.38
N PRO A 141 4.10 31.36 -9.17
CA PRO A 141 4.33 32.18 -7.98
C PRO A 141 3.92 31.45 -6.68
N TRP A 142 2.81 30.71 -6.73
CA TRP A 142 2.32 29.93 -5.60
C TRP A 142 3.14 28.66 -5.41
N GLU A 143 3.46 27.92 -6.47
CA GLU A 143 4.27 26.72 -6.43
C GLU A 143 5.65 26.98 -5.83
N THR A 144 6.29 28.08 -6.23
CA THR A 144 7.59 28.51 -5.68
C THR A 144 7.52 28.86 -4.19
N ALA A 145 6.38 29.31 -3.72
CA ALA A 145 6.14 29.66 -2.30
C ALA A 145 5.68 28.47 -1.44
N LEU A 146 5.52 27.27 -2.02
CA LEU A 146 5.11 26.08 -1.26
C LEU A 146 6.12 25.76 -0.15
N PRO A 147 5.66 25.35 1.04
CA PRO A 147 6.54 24.82 2.08
C PRO A 147 7.33 23.59 1.58
N GLU A 148 8.56 23.40 2.05
CA GLU A 148 9.40 22.24 1.71
C GLU A 148 8.71 20.88 1.96
N SER A 149 7.78 20.85 2.91
CA SER A 149 6.97 19.67 3.26
C SER A 149 5.88 19.37 2.25
N ILE A 150 5.59 20.26 1.30
CA ILE A 150 4.54 20.09 0.29
C ILE A 150 5.14 20.13 -1.11
N LYS A 151 4.71 19.21 -1.96
CA LYS A 151 5.10 19.14 -3.37
C LYS A 151 3.89 19.09 -4.26
N LEU A 152 3.95 19.83 -5.37
CA LEU A 152 2.97 19.78 -6.44
C LEU A 152 3.46 18.82 -7.54
N ALA A 153 2.54 18.10 -8.15
CA ALA A 153 2.77 17.31 -9.35
C ALA A 153 1.64 17.57 -10.37
N TYR A 154 2.03 17.79 -11.62
CA TYR A 154 1.14 17.86 -12.77
C TYR A 154 1.05 16.48 -13.40
N LEU A 155 -0.14 15.94 -13.54
CA LEU A 155 -0.41 14.62 -14.09
C LEU A 155 -1.42 14.77 -15.23
N PRO A 156 -0.96 15.14 -16.44
CA PRO A 156 -1.84 15.39 -17.57
C PRO A 156 -2.54 14.11 -18.03
N LYS A 157 -3.82 14.24 -18.33
CA LYS A 157 -4.65 13.23 -18.98
C LYS A 157 -5.45 13.95 -20.08
N LEU A 158 -5.95 13.20 -21.06
CA LEU A 158 -6.63 13.78 -22.22
C LEU A 158 -7.71 14.80 -21.80
N GLY A 159 -7.47 16.09 -22.09
CA GLY A 159 -8.40 17.20 -21.81
C GLY A 159 -8.49 17.65 -20.34
N ILE A 160 -7.73 17.04 -19.43
CA ILE A 160 -7.78 17.32 -17.99
C ILE A 160 -6.37 17.30 -17.43
N ILE A 161 -6.07 18.21 -16.52
CA ILE A 161 -4.84 18.17 -15.72
C ILE A 161 -5.21 17.80 -14.30
N ARG A 162 -4.63 16.71 -13.82
CA ARG A 162 -4.71 16.32 -12.41
C ARG A 162 -3.56 16.98 -11.67
N LEU A 163 -3.86 17.90 -10.77
CA LEU A 163 -2.90 18.46 -9.82
C LEU A 163 -2.90 17.62 -8.56
N ARG A 164 -1.73 17.22 -8.07
CA ARG A 164 -1.60 16.48 -6.82
C ARG A 164 -0.65 17.18 -5.87
N LEU A 165 -1.20 17.71 -4.78
CA LEU A 165 -0.43 18.14 -3.62
C LEU A 165 -0.05 16.94 -2.76
N THR A 166 1.21 16.81 -2.44
CA THR A 166 1.74 15.78 -1.54
C THR A 166 2.37 16.44 -0.34
N GLY A 167 1.72 16.30 0.82
CA GLY A 167 2.27 16.73 2.11
C GLY A 167 3.01 15.60 2.81
N ARG A 168 4.14 15.93 3.46
CA ARG A 168 4.96 15.00 4.24
C ARG A 168 5.33 15.62 5.57
N GLY A 169 5.25 14.83 6.67
CA GLY A 169 5.63 15.30 8.01
C GLY A 169 5.54 14.22 9.06
N GLN A 170 5.88 14.58 10.30
CA GLN A 170 5.95 13.63 11.43
C GLN A 170 4.58 13.28 12.02
N ASN A 171 3.61 14.16 11.91
CA ASN A 171 2.26 13.91 12.43
C ASN A 171 1.16 14.25 11.42
N LYS A 172 0.08 13.52 11.52
CA LYS A 172 -1.05 13.62 10.58
C LYS A 172 -1.71 15.00 10.63
N ILE A 173 -1.94 15.55 11.80
CA ILE A 173 -2.67 16.82 11.98
C ILE A 173 -1.90 17.98 11.34
N GLY A 174 -0.58 18.05 11.54
CA GLY A 174 0.25 19.09 10.93
C GLY A 174 0.32 18.99 9.41
N VAL A 175 0.42 17.77 8.86
CA VAL A 175 0.40 17.55 7.40
C VAL A 175 -0.96 17.92 6.81
N GLU A 176 -2.04 17.55 7.48
CA GLU A 176 -3.41 17.85 7.03
C GLU A 176 -3.69 19.36 7.06
N SER A 177 -3.29 20.05 8.13
CA SER A 177 -3.43 21.52 8.23
C SER A 177 -2.65 22.22 7.11
N ALA A 178 -1.39 21.86 6.90
CA ALA A 178 -0.58 22.46 5.84
C ALA A 178 -1.17 22.22 4.44
N LEU A 179 -1.70 21.02 4.18
CA LEU A 179 -2.38 20.74 2.90
C LEU A 179 -3.67 21.54 2.74
N ASN A 180 -4.46 21.73 3.80
CA ASN A 180 -5.69 22.52 3.74
C ASN A 180 -5.38 24.01 3.48
N ASP A 181 -4.32 24.54 4.08
CA ASP A 181 -3.90 25.94 3.85
C ASP A 181 -3.48 26.15 2.39
N GLU A 182 -2.73 25.20 1.80
CA GLU A 182 -2.33 25.31 0.39
C GLU A 182 -3.47 25.00 -0.58
N GLN A 183 -4.40 24.12 -0.21
CA GLN A 183 -5.64 23.89 -0.96
C GLN A 183 -6.46 25.18 -1.08
N ALA A 184 -6.69 25.88 0.02
CA ALA A 184 -7.46 27.14 0.01
C ALA A 184 -6.82 28.21 -0.90
N LYS A 185 -5.47 28.28 -0.94
CA LYS A 185 -4.76 29.18 -1.86
C LYS A 185 -4.94 28.75 -3.33
N LEU A 186 -4.84 27.46 -3.62
CA LEU A 186 -5.03 26.92 -4.97
C LEU A 186 -6.45 27.19 -5.47
N GLU A 187 -7.46 26.96 -4.63
CA GLU A 187 -8.86 27.26 -4.93
C GLU A 187 -9.09 28.75 -5.20
N ALA A 188 -8.43 29.63 -4.45
CA ALA A 188 -8.51 31.08 -4.70
C ALA A 188 -7.88 31.49 -6.05
N ILE A 189 -6.87 30.74 -6.55
CA ILE A 189 -6.22 31.01 -7.85
C ILE A 189 -7.02 30.46 -9.02
N LEU A 190 -7.58 29.27 -8.88
CA LEU A 190 -8.21 28.54 -9.98
C LEU A 190 -9.74 28.60 -9.98
N GLY A 191 -10.38 28.76 -8.81
CA GLY A 191 -11.84 28.86 -8.71
C GLY A 191 -12.58 27.74 -9.43
N ASP A 192 -13.50 28.10 -10.30
CA ASP A 192 -14.36 27.17 -11.06
C ASP A 192 -13.60 26.32 -12.08
N ASP A 193 -12.32 26.60 -12.35
CA ASP A 193 -11.47 25.74 -13.20
C ASP A 193 -11.15 24.40 -12.51
N ILE A 194 -11.27 24.33 -11.18
CA ILE A 194 -11.27 23.06 -10.42
C ILE A 194 -12.68 22.49 -10.47
N PHE A 195 -12.88 21.41 -11.21
CA PHE A 195 -14.19 20.79 -11.32
C PHE A 195 -14.40 19.58 -10.42
N SER A 196 -13.31 19.08 -9.77
CA SER A 196 -13.38 18.05 -8.74
C SER A 196 -12.15 18.10 -7.83
N GLU A 197 -12.37 17.88 -6.54
CA GLU A 197 -11.35 17.74 -5.49
C GLU A 197 -11.08 16.25 -5.14
N GLU A 198 -11.72 15.36 -5.88
CA GLU A 198 -11.57 13.93 -5.72
C GLU A 198 -10.93 13.30 -6.97
N ASP A 199 -10.08 12.31 -6.75
CA ASP A 199 -9.46 11.54 -7.83
C ASP A 199 -10.40 10.44 -8.33
N ILE A 200 -11.55 10.86 -8.87
CA ILE A 200 -12.57 9.97 -9.42
C ILE A 200 -12.59 10.01 -10.95
N PRO A 201 -12.98 8.93 -11.63
CA PRO A 201 -13.11 8.90 -13.07
C PRO A 201 -14.14 9.92 -13.58
N LEU A 202 -13.86 10.51 -14.75
CA LEU A 202 -14.75 11.53 -15.36
C LEU A 202 -16.16 11.00 -15.60
N GLU A 203 -16.27 9.73 -16.00
CA GLU A 203 -17.56 9.06 -16.20
C GLU A 203 -18.42 8.99 -14.94
N VAL A 204 -17.80 8.92 -13.75
CA VAL A 204 -18.49 8.96 -12.46
C VAL A 204 -19.02 10.37 -12.21
N ILE A 205 -18.19 11.41 -12.40
CA ILE A 205 -18.57 12.81 -12.25
C ILE A 205 -19.73 13.16 -13.18
N VAL A 206 -19.64 12.79 -14.46
CA VAL A 206 -20.69 13.00 -15.44
C VAL A 206 -21.99 12.27 -15.05
N GLY A 207 -21.86 11.02 -14.59
CA GLY A 207 -23.01 10.22 -14.13
C GLY A 207 -23.73 10.87 -12.94
N GLU A 208 -22.99 11.43 -11.98
CA GLU A 208 -23.56 12.16 -10.83
C GLU A 208 -24.25 13.47 -11.25
N LEU A 209 -23.62 14.23 -12.16
CA LEU A 209 -24.20 15.45 -12.71
C LEU A 209 -25.49 15.17 -13.48
N LEU A 210 -25.54 14.13 -14.29
CA LEU A 210 -26.74 13.69 -15.02
C LEU A 210 -27.86 13.32 -14.04
N LYS A 211 -27.55 12.51 -13.01
CA LYS A 211 -28.52 12.18 -11.95
C LYS A 211 -29.05 13.41 -11.26
N LYS A 212 -28.16 14.35 -10.86
CA LYS A 212 -28.54 15.61 -10.19
C LYS A 212 -29.44 16.48 -11.06
N LYS A 213 -29.26 16.46 -12.39
CA LYS A 213 -30.06 17.21 -13.37
C LYS A 213 -31.25 16.44 -13.91
N ASN A 214 -31.51 15.20 -13.44
CA ASN A 214 -32.54 14.29 -13.97
C ASN A 214 -32.43 14.08 -15.49
N LEU A 215 -31.20 13.98 -15.98
CA LEU A 215 -30.90 13.71 -17.38
C LEU A 215 -30.43 12.25 -17.56
N THR A 216 -30.69 11.69 -18.74
CA THR A 216 -30.19 10.39 -19.15
C THR A 216 -29.33 10.54 -20.39
N VAL A 217 -28.37 9.61 -20.55
CA VAL A 217 -27.55 9.49 -21.74
C VAL A 217 -27.74 8.08 -22.34
N SER A 218 -27.86 7.97 -23.62
CA SER A 218 -27.98 6.72 -24.38
C SER A 218 -26.84 6.62 -25.39
#